data_f595b3d20019d2eeac61a848c1417ae9
#
_entry.id   f595b3d20019d2eeac61a848c1417ae9
#
_cell.length_a   1.000
_cell.length_b   1.000
_cell.length_c   1.000
_cell.angle_alpha   90.00
_cell.angle_beta   90.00
_cell.angle_gamma   90.00
#
_symmetry.space_group_name_H-M   'P 1'
#
loop_
_entity.id
_entity.type
_entity.pdbx_description
1 polymer ?
#
loop_
_entity_poly.entity_id
_entity_poly.type
_entity_poly.pdbx_seq_one_letter_code
_entity_poly.pdbx_strand_id
1 'polypeptide(L)'
;QNLNVNYSLQASQNSLFSATFRLRGNNQPNWDYQGVLYNVNDETDMVNMIDRTKNSWTRPSLDLYFQQSLKNKQTLVFNLVGTYNREKSHRIYQESLHDEMLTDINNDVLGDKYSLIGEAIYEKQFSKGNALSFGLQHTQSYSNNEYRNGHNYDTQMNQGNSYIFSEYRGKINKLDYRLGISLTRFYYNQSGNDDSSKKYSVNPKATLHYTFSDNSYLRWKAEVFNATPSLSNLSAIEQTIDSFQIRRGNPNLKSYMCYRTELTYEWKKGIF
;
A
#
# COMPACT_ATOMS: atom_id res chain seq x y z
N GLN A 1 -2.79 -1.43 20.61
CA GLN A 1 -2.35 -2.77 20.99
C GLN A 1 -1.43 -3.33 19.91
N ASN A 2 -0.33 -3.96 20.32
CA ASN A 2 0.62 -4.56 19.39
C ASN A 2 1.22 -5.83 20.02
N LEU A 3 1.09 -6.95 19.33
CA LEU A 3 1.73 -8.22 19.67
C LEU A 3 2.59 -8.65 18.47
N ASN A 4 3.83 -9.04 18.73
CA ASN A 4 4.73 -9.56 17.71
C ASN A 4 5.40 -10.83 18.25
N VAL A 5 5.24 -11.93 17.54
CA VAL A 5 5.85 -13.22 17.86
C VAL A 5 6.69 -13.65 16.68
N ASN A 6 7.98 -13.86 16.92
CA ASN A 6 8.91 -14.30 15.89
C ASN A 6 9.44 -15.69 16.24
N TYR A 7 9.46 -16.56 15.27
CA TYR A 7 10.11 -17.87 15.32
C TYR A 7 11.13 -17.96 14.20
N SER A 8 12.31 -18.45 14.48
CA SER A 8 13.36 -18.66 13.49
C SER A 8 14.03 -20.02 13.72
N LEU A 9 14.18 -20.79 12.67
CA LEU A 9 14.79 -22.11 12.67
C LEU A 9 15.87 -22.18 11.59
N GLN A 10 17.11 -22.37 12.02
CA GLN A 10 18.22 -22.73 11.16
C GLN A 10 18.22 -24.26 11.00
N ALA A 11 17.45 -24.79 10.04
CA ALA A 11 17.30 -26.25 9.85
C ALA A 11 18.61 -26.93 9.39
N SER A 12 19.51 -26.18 8.73
CA SER A 12 20.87 -26.58 8.35
C SER A 12 21.73 -25.34 8.13
N GLN A 13 23.01 -25.53 7.85
CA GLN A 13 23.91 -24.43 7.45
C GLN A 13 23.42 -23.67 6.20
N ASN A 14 22.57 -24.33 5.40
CA ASN A 14 22.09 -23.81 4.12
C ASN A 14 20.61 -23.49 4.11
N SER A 15 19.86 -23.76 5.19
CA SER A 15 18.40 -23.59 5.24
C SER A 15 17.98 -22.76 6.42
N LEU A 16 17.26 -21.69 6.17
CA LEU A 16 16.64 -20.81 7.16
C LEU A 16 15.14 -20.78 6.95
N PHE A 17 14.39 -20.99 8.01
CA PHE A 17 12.95 -20.76 8.07
C PHE A 17 12.66 -19.73 9.14
N SER A 18 11.75 -18.77 8.86
CA SER A 18 11.21 -17.91 9.90
C SER A 18 9.70 -17.72 9.73
N ALA A 19 9.03 -17.53 10.86
CA ALA A 19 7.62 -17.22 10.92
C ALA A 19 7.42 -16.05 11.87
N THR A 20 6.72 -15.02 11.41
CA THR A 20 6.41 -13.85 12.22
C THR A 20 4.90 -13.65 12.24
N PHE A 21 4.31 -13.77 13.42
CA PHE A 21 2.93 -13.39 13.65
C PHE A 21 2.90 -11.98 14.25
N ARG A 22 2.05 -11.11 13.68
CA ARG A 22 1.81 -9.77 14.19
C ARG A 22 0.31 -9.56 14.36
N LEU A 23 -0.08 -9.08 15.53
CA LEU A 23 -1.43 -8.60 15.79
C LEU A 23 -1.32 -7.12 16.14
N ARG A 24 -1.93 -6.28 15.33
CA ARG A 24 -2.01 -4.84 15.56
C ARG A 24 -3.45 -4.42 15.65
N GLY A 25 -3.75 -3.48 16.52
CA GLY A 25 -5.08 -2.92 16.65
C GLY A 25 -5.05 -1.57 17.30
N ASN A 26 -5.99 -0.75 16.92
CA ASN A 26 -6.22 0.56 17.51
C ASN A 26 -7.72 0.75 17.72
N ASN A 27 -8.05 1.37 18.85
CA ASN A 27 -9.39 1.87 19.14
C ASN A 27 -9.22 3.33 19.47
N GLN A 28 -9.43 4.19 18.47
CA GLN A 28 -9.29 5.62 18.65
C GLN A 28 -10.45 6.12 19.54
N PRO A 29 -10.17 7.01 20.51
CA PRO A 29 -11.22 7.70 21.24
C PRO A 29 -12.08 8.49 20.26
N ASN A 30 -13.29 8.86 20.70
CA ASN A 30 -14.16 9.70 19.90
C ASN A 30 -13.42 11.00 19.56
N TRP A 31 -13.45 11.34 18.29
CA TRP A 31 -13.06 12.66 17.83
C TRP A 31 -14.34 13.50 17.78
N ASP A 32 -14.44 14.48 18.66
CA ASP A 32 -15.54 15.43 18.72
C ASP A 32 -15.04 16.78 18.23
N TYR A 33 -15.58 17.26 17.13
CA TYR A 33 -15.37 18.60 16.62
C TYR A 33 -16.70 19.36 16.69
N GLN A 34 -16.68 20.57 17.26
CA GLN A 34 -17.80 21.50 17.27
C GLN A 34 -17.37 22.79 16.62
N GLY A 35 -18.21 23.31 15.76
CA GLY A 35 -17.92 24.54 15.03
C GLY A 35 -19.21 25.31 14.74
N VAL A 36 -19.01 26.50 14.20
CA VAL A 36 -20.10 27.37 13.73
C VAL A 36 -19.80 27.74 12.28
N LEU A 37 -20.76 27.51 11.40
CA LEU A 37 -20.75 28.00 10.04
C LEU A 37 -21.61 29.28 10.02
N TYR A 38 -21.10 30.34 9.45
CA TYR A 38 -21.84 31.58 9.32
C TYR A 38 -21.73 32.16 7.92
N ASN A 39 -22.76 32.88 7.49
CA ASN A 39 -22.71 33.66 6.25
C ASN A 39 -21.96 34.95 6.53
N VAL A 40 -20.91 35.24 5.76
CA VAL A 40 -20.10 36.45 5.90
C VAL A 40 -20.93 37.73 5.70
N ASN A 41 -22.05 37.66 4.98
CA ASN A 41 -22.93 38.79 4.70
C ASN A 41 -24.12 38.92 5.69
N ASP A 42 -24.35 37.89 6.52
CA ASP A 42 -25.43 37.85 7.52
C ASP A 42 -24.99 37.04 8.73
N GLU A 43 -24.51 37.74 9.76
CA GLU A 43 -24.03 37.08 11.00
C GLU A 43 -25.15 36.53 11.87
N THR A 44 -26.42 36.77 11.51
CA THR A 44 -27.58 36.27 12.29
C THR A 44 -27.85 34.78 12.03
N ASP A 45 -27.42 34.26 10.88
CA ASP A 45 -27.60 32.86 10.50
C ASP A 45 -26.37 32.01 10.87
N MET A 46 -26.23 31.72 12.16
CA MET A 46 -25.16 30.84 12.66
C MET A 46 -25.64 29.40 12.71
N VAL A 47 -25.07 28.54 11.86
CA VAL A 47 -25.31 27.10 11.87
C VAL A 47 -24.31 26.42 12.79
N ASN A 48 -24.79 25.80 13.86
CA ASN A 48 -23.99 24.98 14.74
C ASN A 48 -23.68 23.64 14.05
N MET A 49 -22.43 23.20 14.11
CA MET A 49 -21.94 21.96 13.50
C MET A 49 -21.33 21.07 14.56
N ILE A 50 -21.66 19.79 14.51
CA ILE A 50 -21.08 18.74 15.34
C ILE A 50 -20.59 17.63 14.41
N ASP A 51 -19.30 17.24 14.50
CA ASP A 51 -18.72 16.09 13.80
C ASP A 51 -18.08 15.16 14.83
N ARG A 52 -18.63 13.96 14.99
CA ARG A 52 -18.14 12.93 15.91
C ARG A 52 -17.74 11.71 15.13
N THR A 53 -16.48 11.32 15.25
CA THR A 53 -15.95 10.15 14.56
C THR A 53 -15.27 9.20 15.54
N LYS A 54 -15.63 7.92 15.47
CA LYS A 54 -14.98 6.83 16.20
C LYS A 54 -14.47 5.79 15.21
N ASN A 55 -13.18 5.50 15.26
CA ASN A 55 -12.54 4.52 14.42
C ASN A 55 -11.88 3.42 15.25
N SER A 56 -12.04 2.19 14.81
CA SER A 56 -11.29 1.06 15.37
C SER A 56 -10.86 0.12 14.27
N TRP A 57 -9.70 -0.51 14.43
CA TRP A 57 -9.23 -1.50 13.50
C TRP A 57 -8.40 -2.57 14.18
N THR A 58 -8.41 -3.76 13.60
CA THR A 58 -7.60 -4.92 14.02
C THR A 58 -7.00 -5.56 12.79
N ARG A 59 -5.69 -5.87 12.87
CA ARG A 59 -4.92 -6.40 11.75
C ARG A 59 -3.96 -7.51 12.19
N PRO A 60 -4.40 -8.78 12.26
CA PRO A 60 -3.50 -9.91 12.32
C PRO A 60 -2.78 -10.10 10.97
N SER A 61 -1.52 -10.51 11.02
CA SER A 61 -0.75 -10.93 9.86
C SER A 61 0.22 -12.06 10.23
N LEU A 62 0.41 -12.97 9.28
CA LEU A 62 1.38 -14.04 9.34
C LEU A 62 2.33 -13.90 8.16
N ASP A 63 3.63 -13.88 8.45
CA ASP A 63 4.72 -13.79 7.49
C ASP A 63 5.60 -15.04 7.62
N LEU A 64 5.66 -15.84 6.56
CA LEU A 64 6.45 -17.06 6.47
C LEU A 64 7.56 -16.83 5.46
N TYR A 65 8.79 -17.00 5.91
CA TYR A 65 9.99 -16.85 5.10
C TYR A 65 10.79 -18.14 5.10
N PHE A 66 11.23 -18.57 3.92
CA PHE A 66 12.12 -19.70 3.74
C PHE A 66 13.23 -19.32 2.79
N GLN A 67 14.48 -19.60 3.18
CA GLN A 67 15.65 -19.42 2.36
C GLN A 67 16.47 -20.71 2.30
N GLN A 68 16.88 -21.09 1.11
CA GLN A 68 17.76 -22.21 0.85
C GLN A 68 18.97 -21.77 0.03
N SER A 69 20.16 -21.91 0.61
CA SER A 69 21.41 -21.79 -0.13
C SER A 69 21.70 -23.12 -0.84
N LEU A 70 21.93 -23.04 -2.13
CA LEU A 70 22.27 -24.18 -3.00
C LEU A 70 23.76 -24.18 -3.34
N LYS A 71 24.23 -25.24 -3.99
CA LYS A 71 25.60 -25.32 -4.49
C LYS A 71 25.89 -24.20 -5.50
N ASN A 72 27.15 -23.88 -5.70
CA ASN A 72 27.59 -22.88 -6.69
C ASN A 72 27.05 -21.46 -6.47
N LYS A 73 26.93 -20.99 -5.21
CA LYS A 73 26.50 -19.63 -4.85
C LYS A 73 25.11 -19.28 -5.40
N GLN A 74 24.17 -20.19 -5.31
CA GLN A 74 22.78 -19.99 -5.65
C GLN A 74 21.95 -19.90 -4.38
N THR A 75 20.87 -19.12 -4.42
CA THR A 75 19.95 -18.95 -3.30
C THR A 75 18.51 -18.99 -3.82
N LEU A 76 17.65 -19.73 -3.14
CA LEU A 76 16.20 -19.70 -3.30
C LEU A 76 15.58 -19.05 -2.08
N VAL A 77 14.64 -18.15 -2.30
CA VAL A 77 13.83 -17.49 -1.26
C VAL A 77 12.36 -17.66 -1.60
N PHE A 78 11.59 -18.04 -0.59
CA PHE A 78 10.13 -18.07 -0.65
C PHE A 78 9.59 -17.25 0.50
N ASN A 79 8.62 -16.41 0.19
CA ASN A 79 7.93 -15.58 1.16
C ASN A 79 6.43 -15.70 0.97
N LEU A 80 5.67 -15.89 2.06
CA LEU A 80 4.22 -15.96 2.05
C LEU A 80 3.68 -15.10 3.19
N VAL A 81 2.93 -14.04 2.84
CA VAL A 81 2.35 -13.13 3.81
C VAL A 81 0.84 -13.13 3.71
N GLY A 82 0.17 -13.57 4.78
CA GLY A 82 -1.27 -13.46 4.94
C GLY A 82 -1.61 -12.30 5.88
N THR A 83 -2.57 -11.46 5.50
CA THR A 83 -3.05 -10.34 6.32
C THR A 83 -4.57 -10.30 6.27
N TYR A 84 -5.19 -10.14 7.44
CA TYR A 84 -6.58 -9.75 7.57
C TYR A 84 -6.64 -8.36 8.20
N ASN A 85 -7.52 -7.50 7.74
CA ASN A 85 -7.78 -6.20 8.32
C ASN A 85 -9.27 -6.01 8.49
N ARG A 86 -9.71 -5.77 9.73
CA ARG A 86 -11.07 -5.37 10.04
C ARG A 86 -11.05 -3.95 10.55
N GLU A 87 -11.83 -3.09 9.92
CA GLU A 87 -11.95 -1.67 10.23
C GLU A 87 -13.41 -1.30 10.46
N LYS A 88 -13.67 -0.54 11.52
CA LYS A 88 -14.99 -0.01 11.85
C LYS A 88 -14.87 1.49 12.00
N SER A 89 -15.74 2.22 11.32
CA SER A 89 -15.88 3.66 11.44
C SER A 89 -17.34 3.99 11.73
N HIS A 90 -17.55 4.81 12.74
CA HIS A 90 -18.86 5.38 13.08
C HIS A 90 -18.70 6.90 13.08
N ARG A 91 -19.50 7.60 12.28
CA ARG A 91 -19.47 9.05 12.19
C ARG A 91 -20.88 9.60 12.28
N ILE A 92 -21.06 10.59 13.15
CA ILE A 92 -22.25 11.41 13.27
C ILE A 92 -21.86 12.84 12.87
N TYR A 93 -22.56 13.38 11.89
CA TYR A 93 -22.40 14.78 11.47
C TYR A 93 -23.76 15.45 11.51
N GLN A 94 -23.86 16.56 12.25
CA GLN A 94 -25.11 17.30 12.49
C GLN A 94 -24.90 18.79 12.27
N GLU A 95 -25.87 19.43 11.64
CA GLU A 95 -26.00 20.88 11.51
C GLU A 95 -27.34 21.32 12.06
N SER A 96 -27.34 22.39 12.84
CA SER A 96 -28.57 22.98 13.40
C SER A 96 -28.54 24.52 13.36
N LEU A 97 -29.69 25.12 13.06
CA LEU A 97 -29.93 26.55 13.08
C LEU A 97 -31.08 26.83 14.09
N HIS A 98 -30.81 27.66 15.09
CA HIS A 98 -31.81 28.01 16.13
C HIS A 98 -32.52 26.77 16.72
N ASP A 99 -31.76 25.72 17.05
CA ASP A 99 -32.26 24.41 17.53
C ASP A 99 -33.08 23.58 16.52
N GLU A 100 -33.23 24.04 15.28
CA GLU A 100 -33.77 23.25 14.19
C GLU A 100 -32.67 22.42 13.50
N MET A 101 -32.90 21.11 13.38
CA MET A 101 -31.96 20.22 12.72
C MET A 101 -32.02 20.41 11.19
N LEU A 102 -30.94 20.89 10.58
CA LEU A 102 -30.82 21.04 9.12
C LEU A 102 -30.27 19.78 8.46
N THR A 103 -29.29 19.17 9.09
CA THR A 103 -28.58 18.00 8.55
C THR A 103 -28.27 17.02 9.68
N ASP A 104 -28.60 15.74 9.48
CA ASP A 104 -28.25 14.64 10.37
C ASP A 104 -27.73 13.46 9.55
N ILE A 105 -26.42 13.26 9.57
CA ILE A 105 -25.74 12.21 8.83
C ILE A 105 -25.14 11.22 9.82
N ASN A 106 -25.60 9.99 9.78
CA ASN A 106 -25.07 8.88 10.57
C ASN A 106 -24.49 7.83 9.61
N ASN A 107 -23.17 7.69 9.63
CA ASN A 107 -22.41 6.79 8.75
C ASN A 107 -21.74 5.72 9.58
N ASP A 108 -22.15 4.48 9.38
CA ASP A 108 -21.45 3.29 9.85
C ASP A 108 -20.77 2.59 8.69
N VAL A 109 -19.48 2.35 8.81
CA VAL A 109 -18.70 1.59 7.83
C VAL A 109 -18.00 0.44 8.53
N LEU A 110 -18.26 -0.77 8.03
CA LEU A 110 -17.53 -1.98 8.39
C LEU A 110 -16.77 -2.47 7.17
N GLY A 111 -15.45 -2.53 7.27
CA GLY A 111 -14.57 -3.03 6.23
C GLY A 111 -13.82 -4.27 6.67
N ASP A 112 -13.92 -5.34 5.88
CA ASP A 112 -13.12 -6.55 6.02
C ASP A 112 -12.23 -6.70 4.79
N LYS A 113 -10.92 -6.79 4.98
CA LYS A 113 -9.94 -6.98 3.89
C LYS A 113 -9.03 -8.16 4.18
N TYR A 114 -8.94 -9.05 3.23
CA TYR A 114 -8.01 -10.18 3.20
C TYR A 114 -6.95 -9.94 2.15
N SER A 115 -5.70 -10.26 2.44
CA SER A 115 -4.60 -10.17 1.47
C SER A 115 -3.65 -11.34 1.64
N LEU A 116 -3.27 -11.95 0.53
CA LEU A 116 -2.25 -12.98 0.46
C LEU A 116 -1.19 -12.55 -0.55
N ILE A 117 0.07 -12.56 -0.13
CA ILE A 117 1.23 -12.28 -0.96
C ILE A 117 2.10 -13.54 -0.99
N GLY A 118 2.35 -14.07 -2.17
CA GLY A 118 3.31 -15.14 -2.41
C GLY A 118 4.45 -14.63 -3.27
N GLU A 119 5.69 -14.90 -2.85
CA GLU A 119 6.90 -14.50 -3.57
C GLU A 119 7.88 -15.66 -3.65
N ALA A 120 8.54 -15.81 -4.80
CA ALA A 120 9.65 -16.72 -4.99
C ALA A 120 10.77 -16.00 -5.73
N ILE A 121 12.00 -16.10 -5.21
CA ILE A 121 13.19 -15.48 -5.79
C ILE A 121 14.30 -16.52 -5.92
N TYR A 122 14.92 -16.56 -7.08
CA TYR A 122 16.16 -17.27 -7.34
C TYR A 122 17.27 -16.27 -7.61
N GLU A 123 18.40 -16.40 -6.93
CA GLU A 123 19.59 -15.61 -7.16
C GLU A 123 20.79 -16.52 -7.46
N LYS A 124 21.56 -16.15 -8.48
CA LYS A 124 22.85 -16.71 -8.82
C LYS A 124 23.93 -15.66 -8.68
N GLN A 125 24.88 -15.88 -7.79
CA GLN A 125 26.08 -15.06 -7.66
C GLN A 125 27.19 -15.60 -8.55
N PHE A 126 27.84 -14.71 -9.27
CA PHE A 126 28.99 -14.99 -10.11
C PHE A 126 30.28 -14.53 -9.42
N SER A 127 31.41 -14.68 -10.10
CA SER A 127 32.68 -14.11 -9.66
C SER A 127 32.63 -12.58 -9.65
N LYS A 128 33.47 -11.95 -8.83
CA LYS A 128 33.61 -10.48 -8.73
C LYS A 128 32.36 -9.72 -8.22
N GLY A 129 31.49 -10.38 -7.45
CA GLY A 129 30.34 -9.72 -6.83
C GLY A 129 29.14 -9.48 -7.76
N ASN A 130 29.18 -9.98 -8.99
CA ASN A 130 28.05 -9.93 -9.91
C ASN A 130 26.97 -10.94 -9.49
N ALA A 131 25.69 -10.61 -9.70
CA ALA A 131 24.58 -11.52 -9.45
C ALA A 131 23.46 -11.31 -10.45
N LEU A 132 22.74 -12.38 -10.75
CA LEU A 132 21.51 -12.38 -11.53
C LEU A 132 20.39 -12.94 -10.67
N SER A 133 19.31 -12.20 -10.58
CA SER A 133 18.12 -12.59 -9.82
C SER A 133 16.92 -12.70 -10.75
N PHE A 134 16.11 -13.72 -10.52
CA PHE A 134 14.79 -13.87 -11.11
C PHE A 134 13.77 -14.02 -9.97
N GLY A 135 12.62 -13.42 -10.12
CA GLY A 135 11.58 -13.58 -9.12
C GLY A 135 10.21 -13.43 -9.71
N LEU A 136 9.26 -13.98 -8.98
CA LEU A 136 7.83 -13.80 -9.23
C LEU A 136 7.14 -13.45 -7.91
N GLN A 137 6.14 -12.59 -7.97
CA GLN A 137 5.28 -12.28 -6.84
C GLN A 137 3.85 -12.21 -7.31
N HIS A 138 2.95 -12.71 -6.50
CA HIS A 138 1.51 -12.53 -6.67
C HIS A 138 0.90 -12.02 -5.37
N THR A 139 0.13 -10.93 -5.48
CA THR A 139 -0.70 -10.39 -4.40
C THR A 139 -2.16 -10.56 -4.78
N GLN A 140 -2.93 -11.23 -3.95
CA GLN A 140 -4.37 -11.32 -4.06
C GLN A 140 -5.00 -10.61 -2.86
N SER A 141 -5.92 -9.69 -3.12
CA SER A 141 -6.68 -8.99 -2.08
C SER A 141 -8.17 -9.06 -2.37
N TYR A 142 -8.92 -9.32 -1.32
CA TYR A 142 -10.37 -9.28 -1.32
C TYR A 142 -10.82 -8.34 -0.21
N SER A 143 -11.76 -7.44 -0.49
CA SER A 143 -12.37 -6.57 0.52
C SER A 143 -13.89 -6.60 0.41
N ASN A 144 -14.55 -6.62 1.56
CA ASN A 144 -15.98 -6.44 1.72
C ASN A 144 -16.20 -5.20 2.59
N ASN A 145 -16.95 -4.23 2.09
CA ASN A 145 -17.30 -3.03 2.84
C ASN A 145 -18.81 -2.90 2.91
N GLU A 146 -19.31 -2.74 4.13
CA GLU A 146 -20.69 -2.50 4.44
C GLU A 146 -20.85 -1.03 4.86
N TYR A 147 -21.72 -0.32 4.17
CA TYR A 147 -22.04 1.08 4.43
C TYR A 147 -23.49 1.18 4.90
N ARG A 148 -23.71 1.87 6.01
CA ARG A 148 -25.02 2.09 6.63
C ARG A 148 -25.16 3.60 6.90
N ASN A 149 -25.81 4.32 5.99
CA ASN A 149 -25.99 5.77 6.05
C ASN A 149 -27.38 6.18 5.52
N GLY A 150 -28.44 5.61 6.07
CA GLY A 150 -29.80 5.80 5.54
C GLY A 150 -30.12 4.88 4.34
N HIS A 151 -29.13 4.55 3.53
CA HIS A 151 -29.16 3.51 2.51
C HIS A 151 -28.06 2.48 2.81
N ASN A 152 -28.40 1.22 2.69
CA ASN A 152 -27.45 0.13 2.94
C ASN A 152 -26.77 -0.27 1.64
N TYR A 153 -25.43 -0.19 1.60
CA TYR A 153 -24.62 -0.62 0.46
C TYR A 153 -23.58 -1.63 0.92
N ASP A 154 -23.50 -2.75 0.22
CA ASP A 154 -22.45 -3.72 0.39
C ASP A 154 -21.60 -3.77 -0.88
N THR A 155 -20.29 -3.63 -0.72
CA THR A 155 -19.35 -3.61 -1.85
C THR A 155 -18.30 -4.67 -1.67
N GLN A 156 -18.17 -5.55 -2.63
CA GLN A 156 -17.11 -6.53 -2.69
C GLN A 156 -16.12 -6.14 -3.77
N MET A 157 -14.83 -6.17 -3.43
CA MET A 157 -13.76 -5.82 -4.34
C MET A 157 -12.73 -6.94 -4.36
N ASN A 158 -12.32 -7.33 -5.54
CA ASN A 158 -11.30 -8.33 -5.79
C ASN A 158 -10.17 -7.72 -6.61
N GLN A 159 -8.93 -7.81 -6.12
CA GLN A 159 -7.76 -7.22 -6.73
C GLN A 159 -6.61 -8.22 -6.76
N GLY A 160 -6.00 -8.38 -7.92
CA GLY A 160 -4.79 -9.17 -8.10
C GLY A 160 -3.66 -8.34 -8.73
N ASN A 161 -2.46 -8.52 -8.22
CA ASN A 161 -1.26 -7.95 -8.80
C ASN A 161 -0.18 -9.04 -8.89
N SER A 162 0.24 -9.34 -10.12
CA SER A 162 1.30 -10.31 -10.36
C SER A 162 2.44 -9.62 -11.08
N TYR A 163 3.67 -9.88 -10.67
CA TYR A 163 4.82 -9.47 -11.45
C TYR A 163 5.91 -10.55 -11.49
N ILE A 164 6.60 -10.59 -12.61
CA ILE A 164 7.78 -11.40 -12.85
C ILE A 164 8.92 -10.43 -13.14
N PHE A 165 10.07 -10.64 -12.54
CA PHE A 165 11.21 -9.76 -12.74
C PHE A 165 12.51 -10.51 -12.96
N SER A 166 13.41 -9.83 -13.65
CA SER A 166 14.83 -10.18 -13.72
C SER A 166 15.65 -8.96 -13.38
N GLU A 167 16.71 -9.15 -12.61
CA GLU A 167 17.62 -8.09 -12.20
C GLU A 167 19.06 -8.60 -12.25
N TYR A 168 19.93 -7.85 -12.92
CA TYR A 168 21.37 -8.07 -12.91
C TYR A 168 22.05 -6.95 -12.11
N ARG A 169 22.87 -7.34 -11.14
CA ARG A 169 23.75 -6.43 -10.41
C ARG A 169 25.21 -6.76 -10.66
N GLY A 170 26.02 -5.75 -10.76
CA GLY A 170 27.44 -5.94 -11.01
C GLY A 170 28.27 -4.75 -10.55
N LYS A 171 29.59 -4.97 -10.58
CA LYS A 171 30.57 -3.96 -10.23
C LYS A 171 31.73 -3.95 -11.25
N ILE A 172 32.04 -2.77 -11.74
CA ILE A 172 33.19 -2.51 -12.61
C ILE A 172 34.01 -1.38 -11.97
N ASN A 173 35.14 -1.72 -11.37
CA ASN A 173 36.00 -0.77 -10.65
C ASN A 173 35.20 0.01 -9.58
N LYS A 174 35.00 1.31 -9.77
CA LYS A 174 34.29 2.23 -8.88
C LYS A 174 32.79 2.38 -9.22
N LEU A 175 32.32 1.69 -10.25
CA LEU A 175 30.94 1.72 -10.69
C LEU A 175 30.20 0.46 -10.23
N ASP A 176 29.26 0.61 -9.32
CA ASP A 176 28.24 -0.41 -9.01
C ASP A 176 27.00 -0.14 -9.86
N TYR A 177 26.46 -1.16 -10.51
CA TYR A 177 25.28 -1.03 -11.34
C TYR A 177 24.26 -2.12 -11.09
N ARG A 178 22.99 -1.77 -11.25
CA ARG A 178 21.85 -2.66 -11.13
C ARG A 178 20.88 -2.36 -12.25
N LEU A 179 20.58 -3.36 -13.07
CA LEU A 179 19.67 -3.26 -14.19
C LEU A 179 18.57 -4.28 -14.02
N GLY A 180 17.34 -3.86 -14.11
CA GLY A 180 16.19 -4.74 -13.93
C GLY A 180 15.09 -4.44 -14.92
N ILE A 181 14.29 -5.47 -15.17
CA ILE A 181 13.05 -5.38 -15.94
C ILE A 181 11.99 -6.25 -15.26
N SER A 182 10.76 -5.76 -15.22
CA SER A 182 9.63 -6.58 -14.77
C SER A 182 8.43 -6.46 -15.69
N LEU A 183 7.64 -7.54 -15.74
CA LEU A 183 6.33 -7.60 -16.36
C LEU A 183 5.31 -7.65 -15.24
N THR A 184 4.35 -6.73 -15.25
CA THR A 184 3.30 -6.63 -14.23
C THR A 184 1.95 -6.84 -14.87
N ARG A 185 1.10 -7.63 -14.21
CA ARG A 185 -0.33 -7.77 -14.51
C ARG A 185 -1.11 -7.30 -13.32
N PHE A 186 -1.89 -6.25 -13.49
CA PHE A 186 -2.88 -5.77 -12.53
C PHE A 186 -4.27 -6.20 -12.95
N TYR A 187 -5.07 -6.62 -11.98
CA TYR A 187 -6.46 -7.01 -12.14
C TYR A 187 -7.28 -6.42 -11.00
N TYR A 188 -8.47 -5.91 -11.34
CA TYR A 188 -9.44 -5.36 -10.40
C TYR A 188 -10.86 -5.66 -10.86
N ASN A 189 -11.72 -6.02 -9.90
CA ASN A 189 -13.15 -6.20 -10.10
C ASN A 189 -13.92 -5.76 -8.85
N GLN A 190 -15.07 -5.12 -9.06
CA GLN A 190 -15.99 -4.67 -8.01
C GLN A 190 -17.39 -5.22 -8.28
N SER A 191 -18.10 -5.72 -7.25
CA SER A 191 -19.48 -6.16 -7.37
C SER A 191 -20.40 -4.98 -7.71
N GLY A 192 -21.38 -5.22 -8.58
CA GLY A 192 -22.27 -4.18 -9.07
C GLY A 192 -21.69 -3.26 -10.14
N ASN A 193 -20.48 -3.56 -10.61
CA ASN A 193 -19.88 -2.92 -11.77
C ASN A 193 -19.42 -4.00 -12.77
N ASP A 194 -19.93 -3.96 -13.98
CA ASP A 194 -19.59 -4.93 -15.04
C ASP A 194 -18.16 -4.75 -15.58
N ASP A 195 -17.51 -3.65 -15.23
CA ASP A 195 -16.16 -3.33 -15.69
C ASP A 195 -15.07 -3.96 -14.81
N SER A 196 -14.48 -5.05 -15.29
CA SER A 196 -13.22 -5.55 -14.77
C SER A 196 -12.05 -4.82 -15.43
N SER A 197 -11.15 -4.24 -14.65
CA SER A 197 -9.94 -3.64 -15.19
C SER A 197 -8.79 -4.65 -15.19
N LYS A 198 -8.17 -4.84 -16.36
CA LYS A 198 -6.93 -5.62 -16.51
C LYS A 198 -5.89 -4.75 -17.20
N LYS A 199 -4.68 -4.70 -16.64
CA LYS A 199 -3.58 -3.95 -17.23
C LYS A 199 -2.28 -4.74 -17.15
N TYR A 200 -1.53 -4.66 -18.24
CA TYR A 200 -0.17 -5.19 -18.33
C TYR A 200 0.80 -4.03 -18.51
N SER A 201 1.97 -4.12 -17.89
CA SER A 201 3.03 -3.13 -18.04
C SER A 201 4.41 -3.76 -18.01
N VAL A 202 5.34 -3.15 -18.72
CA VAL A 202 6.77 -3.45 -18.70
C VAL A 202 7.45 -2.33 -17.92
N ASN A 203 8.19 -2.69 -16.86
CA ASN A 203 8.74 -1.73 -15.93
C ASN A 203 10.26 -1.91 -15.84
N PRO A 204 11.04 -1.22 -16.69
CA PRO A 204 12.49 -1.19 -16.59
C PRO A 204 12.94 -0.34 -15.40
N LYS A 205 14.07 -0.73 -14.78
CA LYS A 205 14.76 0.03 -13.75
C LYS A 205 16.25 -0.03 -13.92
N ALA A 206 16.94 1.05 -13.59
CA ALA A 206 18.40 1.13 -13.57
C ALA A 206 18.87 1.90 -12.34
N THR A 207 19.95 1.44 -11.75
CA THR A 207 20.68 2.19 -10.72
C THR A 207 22.15 2.12 -11.05
N LEU A 208 22.80 3.28 -11.11
CA LEU A 208 24.24 3.42 -11.26
C LEU A 208 24.76 4.15 -10.02
N HIS A 209 25.81 3.64 -9.42
CA HIS A 209 26.46 4.25 -8.27
C HIS A 209 27.96 4.30 -8.53
N TYR A 210 28.49 5.50 -8.68
CA TYR A 210 29.91 5.74 -8.93
C TYR A 210 30.56 6.37 -7.72
N THR A 211 31.57 5.69 -7.16
CA THR A 211 32.36 6.15 -6.02
C THR A 211 33.60 6.87 -6.51
N PHE A 212 33.65 8.21 -6.32
CA PHE A 212 34.81 9.01 -6.67
C PHE A 212 35.95 8.78 -5.67
N SER A 213 35.62 8.86 -4.38
CA SER A 213 36.52 8.69 -3.24
C SER A 213 35.73 8.11 -2.05
N ASP A 214 36.43 7.82 -0.93
CA ASP A 214 35.77 7.34 0.31
C ASP A 214 34.75 8.34 0.86
N ASN A 215 34.85 9.61 0.45
CA ASN A 215 34.00 10.68 0.92
C ASN A 215 33.01 11.21 -0.12
N SER A 216 32.99 10.68 -1.35
CA SER A 216 32.11 11.21 -2.39
C SER A 216 31.64 10.15 -3.38
N TYR A 217 30.34 10.22 -3.73
CA TYR A 217 29.74 9.37 -4.75
C TYR A 217 28.66 10.09 -5.52
N LEU A 218 28.36 9.56 -6.70
CA LEU A 218 27.23 9.93 -7.54
C LEU A 218 26.33 8.70 -7.72
N ARG A 219 25.04 8.85 -7.47
CA ARG A 219 24.05 7.82 -7.69
C ARG A 219 22.97 8.32 -8.64
N TRP A 220 22.75 7.59 -9.70
CA TRP A 220 21.64 7.79 -10.62
C TRP A 220 20.69 6.62 -10.54
N LYS A 221 19.39 6.90 -10.43
CA LYS A 221 18.32 5.94 -10.52
C LYS A 221 17.35 6.35 -11.60
N ALA A 222 16.88 5.39 -12.37
CA ALA A 222 15.79 5.56 -13.32
C ALA A 222 14.87 4.34 -13.22
N GLU A 223 13.57 4.59 -13.18
CA GLU A 223 12.57 3.54 -13.12
C GLU A 223 11.30 3.96 -13.84
N VAL A 224 10.65 2.99 -14.46
CA VAL A 224 9.30 3.09 -14.98
C VAL A 224 8.42 2.14 -14.18
N PHE A 225 7.31 2.64 -13.68
CA PHE A 225 6.36 1.83 -12.95
C PHE A 225 4.92 2.23 -13.23
N ASN A 226 4.00 1.31 -12.97
CA ASN A 226 2.59 1.55 -13.14
C ASN A 226 1.98 2.00 -11.82
N ALA A 227 1.42 3.21 -11.79
CA ALA A 227 0.63 3.70 -10.68
C ALA A 227 -0.83 3.29 -10.85
N THR A 228 -1.34 2.52 -9.89
CA THR A 228 -2.73 2.06 -9.87
C THR A 228 -3.54 2.92 -8.91
N PRO A 229 -4.79 3.31 -9.25
CA PRO A 229 -5.66 3.99 -8.33
C PRO A 229 -5.90 3.17 -7.06
N SER A 230 -6.08 3.84 -5.92
CA SER A 230 -6.48 3.17 -4.68
C SER A 230 -7.91 2.64 -4.79
N LEU A 231 -8.26 1.64 -3.98
CA LEU A 231 -9.63 1.09 -3.95
C LEU A 231 -10.67 2.17 -3.60
N SER A 232 -10.34 3.11 -2.72
CA SER A 232 -11.22 4.23 -2.37
C SER A 232 -11.48 5.17 -3.54
N ASN A 233 -10.50 5.36 -4.42
CA ASN A 233 -10.67 6.18 -5.62
C ASN A 233 -11.49 5.47 -6.72
N LEU A 234 -11.56 4.15 -6.67
CA LEU A 234 -12.34 3.33 -7.61
C LEU A 234 -13.76 3.04 -7.11
N SER A 235 -14.09 3.34 -5.86
CA SER A 235 -15.42 3.07 -5.29
C SER A 235 -16.48 3.94 -5.95
N ALA A 236 -17.53 3.33 -6.50
CA ALA A 236 -18.68 4.04 -7.07
C ALA A 236 -19.64 4.58 -6.01
N ILE A 237 -19.42 4.30 -4.73
CA ILE A 237 -20.31 4.68 -3.63
C ILE A 237 -20.20 6.17 -3.38
N GLU A 238 -21.37 6.83 -3.32
CA GLU A 238 -21.50 8.20 -2.87
C GLU A 238 -21.57 8.25 -1.35
N GLN A 239 -20.74 9.08 -0.76
CA GLN A 239 -20.74 9.35 0.68
C GLN A 239 -21.00 10.83 0.89
N THR A 240 -22.11 11.16 1.53
CA THR A 240 -22.36 12.52 1.98
C THR A 240 -21.41 12.84 3.13
N ILE A 241 -20.60 13.87 2.97
CA ILE A 241 -19.63 14.31 3.97
C ILE A 241 -20.25 15.36 4.87
N ASP A 242 -20.92 16.33 4.27
CA ASP A 242 -21.66 17.41 4.93
C ASP A 242 -22.78 17.90 3.99
N SER A 243 -23.46 18.99 4.33
CA SER A 243 -24.52 19.56 3.50
C SER A 243 -24.05 20.09 2.13
N PHE A 244 -22.76 20.32 1.96
CA PHE A 244 -22.17 20.90 0.75
C PHE A 244 -21.27 19.92 -0.03
N GLN A 245 -20.89 18.78 0.57
CA GLN A 245 -19.87 17.91 0.01
C GLN A 245 -20.37 16.47 -0.09
N ILE A 246 -20.23 15.93 -1.30
CA ILE A 246 -20.41 14.50 -1.59
C ILE A 246 -19.08 13.96 -2.06
N ARG A 247 -18.64 12.86 -1.48
CA ARG A 247 -17.44 12.13 -1.89
C ARG A 247 -17.85 10.92 -2.71
N ARG A 248 -17.28 10.81 -3.90
CA ARG A 248 -17.46 9.66 -4.79
C ARG A 248 -16.14 9.33 -5.48
N GLY A 249 -15.79 8.05 -5.55
CA GLY A 249 -14.70 7.59 -6.42
C GLY A 249 -15.17 7.46 -7.87
N ASN A 250 -14.21 7.23 -8.76
CA ASN A 250 -14.48 6.98 -10.17
C ASN A 250 -14.00 5.57 -10.54
N PRO A 251 -14.89 4.59 -10.75
CA PRO A 251 -14.52 3.22 -11.11
C PRO A 251 -13.79 3.13 -12.47
N ASN A 252 -13.95 4.13 -13.34
CA ASN A 252 -13.31 4.18 -14.65
C ASN A 252 -11.87 4.74 -14.62
N LEU A 253 -11.32 5.05 -13.44
CA LEU A 253 -9.94 5.49 -13.33
C LEU A 253 -8.99 4.42 -13.86
N LYS A 254 -8.11 4.84 -14.77
CA LYS A 254 -7.09 3.98 -15.36
C LYS A 254 -5.77 4.15 -14.63
N SER A 255 -5.05 3.05 -14.52
CA SER A 255 -3.65 3.13 -14.11
C SER A 255 -2.83 3.88 -15.15
N TYR A 256 -1.81 4.60 -14.74
CA TYR A 256 -0.91 5.34 -15.61
C TYR A 256 0.55 4.97 -15.36
N MET A 257 1.39 5.18 -16.38
CA MET A 257 2.82 4.94 -16.26
C MET A 257 3.50 6.15 -15.64
N CYS A 258 4.31 5.90 -14.64
CA CYS A 258 5.19 6.88 -14.01
C CYS A 258 6.62 6.65 -14.46
N TYR A 259 7.29 7.74 -14.81
CA TYR A 259 8.71 7.78 -15.14
C TYR A 259 9.40 8.59 -14.04
N ARG A 260 10.31 7.95 -13.32
CA ARG A 260 11.06 8.59 -12.24
C ARG A 260 12.54 8.55 -12.57
N THR A 261 13.21 9.66 -12.42
CA THR A 261 14.67 9.74 -12.42
C THR A 261 15.12 10.54 -11.21
N GLU A 262 16.20 10.08 -10.60
CA GLU A 262 16.80 10.70 -9.41
C GLU A 262 18.31 10.70 -9.58
N LEU A 263 18.93 11.85 -9.42
CA LEU A 263 20.38 12.02 -9.39
C LEU A 263 20.77 12.54 -8.01
N THR A 264 21.60 11.79 -7.30
CA THR A 264 22.11 12.15 -5.98
C THR A 264 23.63 12.25 -6.04
N TYR A 265 24.15 13.39 -5.65
CA TYR A 265 25.58 13.56 -5.36
C TYR A 265 25.77 13.75 -3.87
N GLU A 266 26.63 12.97 -3.25
CA GLU A 266 26.99 13.10 -1.85
C GLU A 266 28.47 13.35 -1.70
N TRP A 267 28.79 14.34 -0.87
CA TRP A 267 30.14 14.63 -0.45
C TRP A 267 30.18 14.88 1.06
N LYS A 268 31.05 14.14 1.75
CA LYS A 268 31.25 14.24 3.21
C LYS A 268 32.58 14.94 3.46
N LYS A 269 32.54 16.08 4.08
CA LYS A 269 33.73 16.75 4.60
C LYS A 269 34.04 16.12 5.97
N GLY A 270 35.21 15.47 6.12
CA GLY A 270 35.67 15.01 7.43
C GLY A 270 35.79 16.21 8.38
N ILE A 271 35.09 16.13 9.50
CA ILE A 271 35.34 17.05 10.62
C ILE A 271 36.43 16.34 11.44
N PHE A 272 37.63 16.92 11.47
CA PHE A 272 38.71 16.53 12.34
C PHE A 272 38.44 17.06 13.75
#